data_5c681c7da36bee0aa3186c7642be7b3f
#
_entry.id   5c681c7da36bee0aa3186c7642be7b3f
#
_cell.length_a   1.000
_cell.length_b   1.000
_cell.length_c   1.000
_cell.angle_alpha   90.00
_cell.angle_beta   90.00
_cell.angle_gamma   90.00
#
_symmetry.space_group_name_H-M   'P 1'
#
loop_
_entity.id
_entity.type
_entity.pdbx_description
1 polymer ?
#
loop_
_entity_poly.entity_id
_entity_poly.type
_entity_poly.pdbx_seq_one_letter_code
_entity_poly.pdbx_strand_id
1 'polypeptide(L)'
;MSQCPFAKFPNLIDPETYVKGMPYETLAKIRASGPVHYMDGSYLGVPYWLITGRDEIDFISKRPKQFSSEARSALAEEFTEDEMNLIHRNMTINQDPPRQMKSRKIVRATFTPGAVDSYEASFRQHAKNIVDRVAGRGECEFVEEVAAE
;
A
#
# COMPACT_ATOMS: atom_id res chain seq x y z
N MET A 1 -8.20 35.20 0.21
CA MET A 1 -8.31 33.72 0.28
C MET A 1 -7.72 33.21 -1.02
N SER A 2 -6.52 32.66 -0.97
CA SER A 2 -5.85 32.09 -2.14
C SER A 2 -6.62 30.81 -2.50
N GLN A 3 -7.27 30.80 -3.66
CA GLN A 3 -7.90 29.58 -4.19
C GLN A 3 -6.78 28.56 -4.39
N CYS A 4 -6.94 27.39 -3.77
CA CYS A 4 -6.05 26.25 -3.99
C CYS A 4 -6.01 25.97 -5.51
N PRO A 5 -4.85 26.03 -6.18
CA PRO A 5 -4.76 25.85 -7.62
C PRO A 5 -5.22 24.44 -8.07
N PHE A 6 -5.47 23.54 -7.14
CA PHE A 6 -5.84 22.12 -7.37
C PHE A 6 -7.32 21.82 -7.19
N ALA A 7 -8.18 22.80 -6.89
CA ALA A 7 -9.64 22.64 -6.93
C ALA A 7 -10.20 22.19 -8.30
N LYS A 8 -9.33 22.01 -9.30
CA LYS A 8 -9.67 21.54 -10.66
C LYS A 8 -9.50 20.03 -10.85
N PHE A 9 -8.90 19.31 -9.91
CA PHE A 9 -8.70 17.87 -10.03
C PHE A 9 -9.73 17.12 -9.19
N PRO A 10 -10.21 15.94 -9.66
CA PRO A 10 -11.06 15.09 -8.86
C PRO A 10 -10.31 14.70 -7.58
N ASN A 11 -11.07 14.50 -6.51
CA ASN A 11 -10.52 14.07 -5.24
C ASN A 11 -9.97 12.65 -5.36
N LEU A 12 -8.66 12.50 -5.22
CA LEU A 12 -7.97 11.20 -5.35
C LEU A 12 -8.20 10.26 -4.15
N ILE A 13 -8.87 10.72 -3.10
CA ILE A 13 -9.20 9.89 -1.93
C ILE A 13 -10.66 9.40 -2.01
N ASP A 14 -11.47 10.04 -2.81
CA ASP A 14 -12.85 9.65 -3.03
C ASP A 14 -12.93 8.35 -3.84
N PRO A 15 -13.51 7.25 -3.30
CA PRO A 15 -13.71 6.01 -4.04
C PRO A 15 -14.47 6.18 -5.36
N GLU A 16 -15.39 7.15 -5.45
CA GLU A 16 -16.14 7.46 -6.66
C GLU A 16 -15.23 7.86 -7.82
N THR A 17 -14.06 8.41 -7.54
CA THR A 17 -13.05 8.75 -8.56
C THR A 17 -12.58 7.50 -9.33
N TYR A 18 -12.68 6.33 -8.74
CA TYR A 18 -12.15 5.05 -9.28
C TYR A 18 -13.22 4.12 -9.86
N VAL A 19 -14.49 4.45 -9.76
CA VAL A 19 -15.61 3.61 -10.27
C VAL A 19 -15.46 3.27 -11.76
N LYS A 20 -14.90 4.20 -12.55
CA LYS A 20 -14.63 3.99 -14.00
C LYS A 20 -13.22 3.48 -14.29
N GLY A 21 -12.48 3.08 -13.26
CA GLY A 21 -11.07 2.68 -13.34
C GLY A 21 -10.10 3.78 -12.90
N MET A 22 -8.82 3.47 -12.99
CA MET A 22 -7.75 4.38 -12.56
C MET A 22 -7.71 5.65 -13.40
N PRO A 23 -7.75 6.85 -12.82
CA PRO A 23 -7.80 8.13 -13.52
C PRO A 23 -6.42 8.56 -14.07
N TYR A 24 -5.84 7.76 -14.97
CA TYR A 24 -4.46 7.95 -15.47
C TYR A 24 -4.20 9.33 -16.08
N GLU A 25 -5.17 9.87 -16.84
CA GLU A 25 -5.02 11.21 -17.43
C GLU A 25 -4.96 12.31 -16.37
N THR A 26 -5.76 12.20 -15.33
CA THR A 26 -5.75 13.13 -14.21
C THR A 26 -4.43 13.06 -13.46
N LEU A 27 -3.95 11.86 -13.17
CA LEU A 27 -2.65 11.65 -12.52
C LEU A 27 -1.50 12.19 -13.37
N ALA A 28 -1.58 12.06 -14.71
CA ALA A 28 -0.59 12.62 -15.61
C ALA A 28 -0.58 14.16 -15.57
N LYS A 29 -1.75 14.81 -15.55
CA LYS A 29 -1.88 16.27 -15.44
C LYS A 29 -1.34 16.77 -14.09
N ILE A 30 -1.62 16.06 -13.00
CA ILE A 30 -1.08 16.40 -11.67
C ILE A 30 0.45 16.32 -11.69
N ARG A 31 1.03 15.23 -12.19
CA ARG A 31 2.51 15.12 -12.30
C ARG A 31 3.13 16.21 -13.16
N ALA A 32 2.49 16.58 -14.26
CA ALA A 32 2.97 17.64 -15.13
C ALA A 32 2.92 19.04 -14.48
N SER A 33 2.08 19.25 -13.47
CA SER A 33 1.96 20.52 -12.76
C SER A 33 2.97 20.68 -11.62
N GLY A 34 3.68 19.60 -11.25
CA GLY A 34 4.74 19.62 -10.26
C GLY A 34 4.77 18.34 -9.42
N PRO A 35 5.85 18.11 -8.63
CA PRO A 35 6.03 16.89 -7.88
C PRO A 35 5.36 16.86 -6.50
N VAL A 36 4.98 18.04 -5.95
CA VAL A 36 4.45 18.18 -4.58
C VAL A 36 3.24 19.09 -4.59
N HIS A 37 2.13 18.63 -4.05
CA HIS A 37 0.86 19.35 -4.05
C HIS A 37 0.23 19.34 -2.65
N TYR A 38 -0.17 20.50 -2.17
CA TYR A 38 -0.96 20.63 -0.94
C TYR A 38 -2.44 20.43 -1.25
N MET A 39 -3.06 19.50 -0.56
CA MET A 39 -4.49 19.20 -0.62
C MET A 39 -5.15 19.66 0.69
N ASP A 40 -6.18 20.49 0.59
CA ASP A 40 -6.80 21.16 1.72
C ASP A 40 -7.67 20.25 2.63
N GLY A 41 -7.82 18.99 2.23
CA GLY A 41 -8.55 18.01 3.02
C GLY A 41 -10.08 18.17 2.97
N SER A 42 -10.60 18.86 1.97
CA SER A 42 -12.04 19.12 1.83
C SER A 42 -12.93 17.86 1.84
N TYR A 43 -12.37 16.71 1.54
CA TYR A 43 -13.07 15.42 1.60
C TYR A 43 -12.91 14.69 2.95
N LEU A 44 -11.71 14.71 3.53
CA LEU A 44 -11.40 13.98 4.77
C LEU A 44 -11.40 14.85 6.02
N GLY A 45 -11.60 16.15 5.86
CA GLY A 45 -11.44 17.11 6.96
C GLY A 45 -9.97 17.32 7.38
N VAL A 46 -9.02 16.63 6.75
CA VAL A 46 -7.61 16.68 7.12
C VAL A 46 -6.75 17.01 5.90
N PRO A 47 -5.98 18.11 5.95
CA PRO A 47 -5.08 18.46 4.87
C PRO A 47 -3.93 17.44 4.74
N TYR A 48 -3.46 17.23 3.51
CA TYR A 48 -2.36 16.33 3.22
C TYR A 48 -1.50 16.82 2.04
N TRP A 49 -0.31 16.25 1.92
CA TRP A 49 0.59 16.48 0.81
C TRP A 49 0.54 15.30 -0.16
N LEU A 50 0.17 15.55 -1.40
CA LEU A 50 0.23 14.59 -2.49
C LEU A 50 1.60 14.69 -3.14
N ILE A 51 2.36 13.60 -3.10
CA ILE A 51 3.70 13.50 -3.69
C ILE A 51 3.60 12.66 -4.96
N THR A 52 4.00 13.23 -6.10
CA THR A 52 3.92 12.58 -7.41
C THR A 52 5.28 12.44 -8.10
N GLY A 53 6.30 13.11 -7.59
CA GLY A 53 7.67 13.04 -8.09
C GLY A 53 8.45 11.88 -7.49
N ARG A 54 9.22 11.16 -8.33
CA ARG A 54 10.02 10.02 -7.89
C ARG A 54 11.12 10.42 -6.90
N ASP A 55 11.81 11.52 -7.19
CA ASP A 55 12.92 11.98 -6.35
C ASP A 55 12.43 12.42 -4.97
N GLU A 56 11.25 13.02 -4.91
CA GLU A 56 10.60 13.44 -3.66
C GLU A 56 10.14 12.20 -2.85
N ILE A 57 9.59 11.18 -3.51
CA ILE A 57 9.23 9.91 -2.86
C ILE A 57 10.48 9.24 -2.29
N ASP A 58 11.55 9.17 -3.07
CA ASP A 58 12.84 8.62 -2.63
C ASP A 58 13.43 9.45 -1.47
N PHE A 59 13.32 10.77 -1.52
CA PHE A 59 13.77 11.66 -0.45
C PHE A 59 13.02 11.39 0.86
N ILE A 60 11.69 11.28 0.81
CA ILE A 60 10.82 11.02 1.95
C ILE A 60 11.10 9.63 2.53
N SER A 61 11.12 8.59 1.68
CA SER A 61 11.27 7.20 2.08
C SER A 61 12.59 6.91 2.82
N LYS A 62 13.63 7.68 2.52
CA LYS A 62 14.94 7.53 3.15
C LYS A 62 15.08 8.31 4.47
N ARG A 63 14.04 9.02 4.92
CA ARG A 63 14.10 9.91 6.09
C ARG A 63 12.99 9.65 7.13
N PRO A 64 12.91 8.45 7.68
CA PRO A 64 11.83 8.07 8.62
C PRO A 64 11.82 8.92 9.90
N LYS A 65 12.93 9.56 10.26
CA LYS A 65 12.98 10.50 11.40
C LYS A 65 12.21 11.81 11.14
N GLN A 66 12.04 12.17 9.87
CA GLN A 66 11.32 13.40 9.46
C GLN A 66 9.91 13.06 8.97
N PHE A 67 9.75 11.89 8.36
CA PHE A 67 8.50 11.42 7.78
C PHE A 67 8.16 10.05 8.38
N SER A 68 7.48 10.10 9.53
CA SER A 68 7.12 8.92 10.30
C SER A 68 5.94 8.18 9.67
N SER A 69 6.06 6.86 9.49
CA SER A 69 4.94 6.00 9.14
C SER A 69 4.10 5.60 10.36
N GLU A 70 4.66 5.70 11.56
CA GLU A 70 3.99 5.33 12.82
C GLU A 70 3.09 6.44 13.36
N ALA A 71 3.33 7.68 12.94
CA ALA A 71 2.62 8.85 13.45
C ALA A 71 1.14 8.90 13.04
N ARG A 72 0.81 8.35 11.87
CA ARG A 72 -0.55 8.43 11.31
C ARG A 72 -0.82 7.27 10.37
N SER A 73 -2.11 6.88 10.25
CA SER A 73 -2.54 5.85 9.32
C SER A 73 -2.24 6.22 7.86
N ALA A 74 -2.02 5.20 7.04
CA ALA A 74 -1.73 5.35 5.61
C ALA A 74 -2.92 5.82 4.78
N LEU A 75 -4.14 5.75 5.30
CA LEU A 75 -5.36 6.16 4.60
C LEU A 75 -6.34 6.84 5.56
N ALA A 76 -6.89 7.82 5.05
CA ALA A 76 -8.15 8.54 5.16
C ALA A 76 -8.97 8.47 6.47
N GLU A 77 -9.03 7.39 7.18
CA GLU A 77 -9.72 7.32 8.45
C GLU A 77 -8.77 7.62 9.60
N GLU A 78 -9.16 8.55 10.44
CA GLU A 78 -8.46 8.78 11.69
C GLU A 78 -8.87 7.67 12.67
N PHE A 79 -7.95 6.75 12.89
CA PHE A 79 -8.09 5.79 13.97
C PHE A 79 -8.05 6.49 15.33
N THR A 80 -8.83 5.99 16.27
CA THR A 80 -8.67 6.33 17.68
C THR A 80 -7.27 5.89 18.16
N GLU A 81 -6.80 6.47 19.28
CA GLU A 81 -5.48 6.10 19.82
C GLU A 81 -5.39 4.60 20.18
N ASP A 82 -6.50 4.00 20.60
CA ASP A 82 -6.59 2.57 20.91
C ASP A 82 -6.44 1.72 19.64
N GLU A 83 -7.11 2.07 18.55
CA GLU A 83 -7.00 1.39 17.26
C GLU A 83 -5.59 1.56 16.66
N MET A 84 -5.02 2.77 16.78
CA MET A 84 -3.64 3.02 16.37
C MET A 84 -2.66 2.10 17.11
N ASN A 85 -2.81 1.92 18.41
CA ASN A 85 -1.94 1.06 19.22
C ASN A 85 -2.18 -0.42 18.95
N LEU A 86 -3.44 -0.83 18.78
CA LEU A 86 -3.80 -2.23 18.63
C LEU A 86 -3.46 -2.78 17.24
N ILE A 87 -3.72 -2.02 16.19
CA ILE A 87 -3.63 -2.46 14.80
C ILE A 87 -2.47 -1.76 14.08
N HIS A 88 -2.57 -0.46 13.89
CA HIS A 88 -1.70 0.28 12.97
C HIS A 88 -0.22 0.17 13.35
N ARG A 89 0.14 0.51 14.59
CA ARG A 89 1.53 0.47 15.08
C ARG A 89 2.11 -0.93 15.21
N ASN A 90 1.28 -1.97 15.18
CA ASN A 90 1.75 -3.35 15.22
C ASN A 90 2.06 -3.94 13.84
N MET A 91 1.59 -3.33 12.78
CA MET A 91 1.95 -3.72 11.41
C MET A 91 3.36 -3.25 11.08
N THR A 92 4.23 -4.16 10.64
CA THR A 92 5.64 -3.85 10.34
C THR A 92 5.81 -2.72 9.30
N ILE A 93 4.88 -2.60 8.37
CA ILE A 93 4.90 -1.57 7.33
C ILE A 93 4.71 -0.16 7.92
N ASN A 94 4.02 -0.05 9.05
CA ASN A 94 3.70 1.21 9.71
C ASN A 94 4.67 1.55 10.85
N GLN A 95 5.69 0.71 11.08
CA GLN A 95 6.67 0.95 12.14
C GLN A 95 7.82 1.80 11.65
N ASP A 96 8.30 2.68 12.53
CA ASP A 96 9.54 3.41 12.31
C ASP A 96 10.76 2.65 12.87
N PRO A 97 11.99 2.96 12.39
CA PRO A 97 13.21 2.50 13.04
C PRO A 97 13.35 3.05 14.49
N PRO A 98 13.84 2.27 15.45
CA PRO A 98 14.48 0.95 15.31
C PRO A 98 13.49 -0.24 15.38
N ARG A 99 12.20 0.00 15.67
CA ARG A 99 11.21 -1.06 15.87
C ARG A 99 11.00 -1.89 14.60
N GLN A 100 10.83 -1.25 13.46
CA GLN A 100 10.70 -1.91 12.17
C GLN A 100 11.87 -2.86 11.88
N MET A 101 13.10 -2.41 12.17
CA MET A 101 14.29 -3.24 11.93
C MET A 101 14.31 -4.50 12.81
N LYS A 102 13.82 -4.40 14.06
CA LYS A 102 13.70 -5.56 14.96
C LYS A 102 12.67 -6.55 14.42
N SER A 103 11.48 -6.09 14.02
CA SER A 103 10.42 -6.92 13.44
C SER A 103 10.91 -7.63 12.16
N ARG A 104 11.53 -6.90 11.24
CA ARG A 104 12.09 -7.46 10.00
C ARG A 104 13.20 -8.47 10.24
N LYS A 105 14.02 -8.29 11.28
CA LYS A 105 15.08 -9.24 11.63
C LYS A 105 14.54 -10.62 11.96
N ILE A 106 13.37 -10.70 12.60
CA ILE A 106 12.75 -11.98 13.00
C ILE A 106 12.46 -12.84 11.76
N VAL A 107 11.88 -12.24 10.72
CA VAL A 107 11.45 -12.95 9.51
C VAL A 107 12.55 -13.07 8.45
N ARG A 108 13.66 -12.32 8.57
CA ARG A 108 14.69 -12.23 7.54
C ARG A 108 15.29 -13.59 7.16
N ALA A 109 15.42 -14.48 8.13
CA ALA A 109 16.06 -15.80 7.92
C ALA A 109 15.25 -16.68 6.94
N THR A 110 13.91 -16.54 6.95
CA THR A 110 13.00 -17.31 6.09
C THR A 110 12.91 -16.76 4.66
N PHE A 111 13.46 -15.58 4.40
CA PHE A 111 13.46 -14.93 3.08
C PHE A 111 14.86 -14.81 2.46
N THR A 112 15.82 -15.60 2.92
CA THR A 112 17.12 -15.70 2.24
C THR A 112 16.97 -16.52 0.95
N PRO A 113 17.82 -16.28 -0.09
CA PRO A 113 17.76 -17.06 -1.33
C PRO A 113 17.74 -18.57 -1.08
N GLY A 114 18.65 -19.08 -0.25
CA GLY A 114 18.69 -20.52 0.06
C GLY A 114 17.45 -21.04 0.80
N ALA A 115 16.82 -20.24 1.67
CA ALA A 115 15.56 -20.62 2.31
C ALA A 115 14.43 -20.65 1.29
N VAL A 116 14.35 -19.64 0.40
CA VAL A 116 13.33 -19.59 -0.66
C VAL A 116 13.48 -20.77 -1.62
N ASP A 117 14.71 -21.10 -2.05
CA ASP A 117 14.98 -22.26 -2.91
C ASP A 117 14.52 -23.59 -2.26
N SER A 118 14.62 -23.71 -0.93
CA SER A 118 14.17 -24.92 -0.22
C SER A 118 12.65 -25.11 -0.27
N TYR A 119 11.88 -24.07 -0.54
CA TYR A 119 10.41 -24.16 -0.65
C TYR A 119 9.93 -24.58 -2.04
N GLU A 120 10.78 -24.54 -3.08
CA GLU A 120 10.35 -24.76 -4.46
C GLU A 120 9.62 -26.11 -4.63
N ALA A 121 10.20 -27.19 -4.11
CA ALA A 121 9.60 -28.52 -4.22
C ALA A 121 8.21 -28.60 -3.56
N SER A 122 8.05 -27.97 -2.39
CA SER A 122 6.79 -27.91 -1.68
C SER A 122 5.75 -27.10 -2.44
N PHE A 123 6.11 -25.90 -2.91
CA PHE A 123 5.19 -25.06 -3.69
C PHE A 123 4.78 -25.73 -5.01
N ARG A 124 5.70 -26.39 -5.70
CA ARG A 124 5.39 -27.13 -6.91
C ARG A 124 4.40 -28.27 -6.64
N GLN A 125 4.56 -28.99 -5.53
CA GLN A 125 3.63 -30.04 -5.15
C GLN A 125 2.26 -29.48 -4.77
N HIS A 126 2.19 -28.38 -4.01
CA HIS A 126 0.92 -27.71 -3.70
C HIS A 126 0.21 -27.24 -4.94
N ALA A 127 0.90 -26.55 -5.83
CA ALA A 127 0.33 -26.08 -7.10
C ALA A 127 -0.22 -27.25 -7.94
N LYS A 128 0.53 -28.35 -8.01
CA LYS A 128 0.06 -29.55 -8.69
C LYS A 128 -1.22 -30.11 -8.06
N ASN A 129 -1.27 -30.23 -6.75
CA ASN A 129 -2.45 -30.75 -6.04
C ASN A 129 -3.69 -29.89 -6.28
N ILE A 130 -3.51 -28.54 -6.30
CA ILE A 130 -4.60 -27.61 -6.58
C ILE A 130 -5.13 -27.82 -8.00
N VAL A 131 -4.24 -27.85 -8.98
CA VAL A 131 -4.63 -28.05 -10.39
C VAL A 131 -5.28 -29.42 -10.60
N ASP A 132 -4.72 -30.49 -10.03
CA ASP A 132 -5.26 -31.85 -10.17
C ASP A 132 -6.70 -31.96 -9.64
N ARG A 133 -7.07 -31.19 -8.61
CA ARG A 133 -8.45 -31.20 -8.06
C ARG A 133 -9.49 -30.65 -9.04
N VAL A 134 -9.10 -29.69 -9.86
CA VAL A 134 -10.04 -28.97 -10.76
C VAL A 134 -9.93 -29.40 -12.22
N ALA A 135 -8.80 -29.97 -12.65
CA ALA A 135 -8.49 -30.25 -14.05
C ALA A 135 -9.51 -31.18 -14.74
N GLY A 136 -10.09 -32.14 -14.01
CA GLY A 136 -11.06 -33.09 -14.56
C GLY A 136 -12.49 -32.55 -14.72
N ARG A 137 -12.76 -31.36 -14.18
CA ARG A 137 -14.13 -30.80 -14.10
C ARG A 137 -14.49 -29.87 -15.28
N GLY A 138 -13.49 -29.34 -15.96
CA GLY A 138 -13.66 -28.39 -17.07
C GLY A 138 -14.00 -26.96 -16.65
N GLU A 139 -14.44 -26.75 -15.40
CA GLU A 139 -14.73 -25.45 -14.81
C GLU A 139 -14.46 -25.47 -13.30
N CYS A 140 -14.20 -24.32 -12.70
CA CYS A 140 -14.02 -24.18 -11.24
C CYS A 140 -14.31 -22.75 -10.79
N GLU A 141 -14.60 -22.56 -9.50
CA GLU A 141 -14.56 -21.23 -8.87
C GLU A 141 -13.11 -20.88 -8.55
N PHE A 142 -12.53 -20.01 -9.39
CA PHE A 142 -11.08 -19.78 -9.36
C PHE A 142 -10.60 -19.20 -8.04
N VAL A 143 -11.36 -18.29 -7.43
CA VAL A 143 -10.93 -17.62 -6.19
C VAL A 143 -10.90 -18.62 -5.03
N GLU A 144 -11.97 -19.36 -4.82
CA GLU A 144 -12.10 -20.25 -3.67
C GLU A 144 -11.32 -21.57 -3.84
N GLU A 145 -11.30 -22.11 -5.07
CA GLU A 145 -10.75 -23.47 -5.30
C GLU A 145 -9.29 -23.47 -5.77
N VAL A 146 -8.77 -22.30 -6.19
CA VAL A 146 -7.40 -22.19 -6.72
C VAL A 146 -6.60 -21.10 -6.01
N ALA A 147 -7.10 -19.88 -5.93
CA ALA A 147 -6.30 -18.75 -5.49
C ALA A 147 -6.23 -18.60 -3.96
N ALA A 148 -7.23 -19.09 -3.23
CA ALA A 148 -7.29 -19.01 -1.76
C ALA A 148 -6.65 -20.25 -1.06
N GLU A 149 -6.23 -21.25 -1.80
CA GLU A 149 -5.54 -22.44 -1.33
C GLU A 149 -4.03 -22.20 -1.22
#